data_76735593cccb2ec0a3e4dfefa2960df2
#
_entry.id   76735593cccb2ec0a3e4dfefa2960df2
#
_cell.length_a   1.000
_cell.length_b   1.000
_cell.length_c   1.000
_cell.angle_alpha   90.00
_cell.angle_beta   90.00
_cell.angle_gamma   90.00
#
_symmetry.space_group_name_H-M   'P 1'
#
loop_
_entity.id
_entity.type
_entity.pdbx_description
1 polymer ?
#
loop_
_entity_poly.entity_id
_entity_poly.type
_entity_poly.pdbx_seq_one_letter_code
_entity_poly.pdbx_strand_id
1 'polypeptide(L)'
;MASGFVIRKNQYYDSVFLMGISKRISDILGVQQNAVLMGSETNKGLLSSIGIQDAQIDAAQPSDLIVAVIADTSEIVNEAIGKLDEYLLGGVQLATTSNPHSLDEGLAQKPNANLAVISVPGEYAAREVRKSLEAGLNVFLFSDNVSGDDE
;
A
#
# COMPACT_ATOMS: atom_id res chain seq x y z
N MET A 1 11.31 -27.19 -7.92
CA MET A 1 10.53 -26.04 -7.42
C MET A 1 10.10 -26.29 -5.99
N ALA A 2 10.29 -25.32 -5.13
CA ALA A 2 9.84 -25.34 -3.74
C ALA A 2 8.86 -24.20 -3.51
N SER A 3 7.90 -24.39 -2.61
CA SER A 3 6.97 -23.35 -2.20
C SER A 3 6.96 -23.22 -0.68
N GLY A 4 6.69 -22.02 -0.20
CA GLY A 4 6.52 -21.75 1.21
C GLY A 4 5.67 -20.51 1.41
N PHE A 5 5.13 -20.37 2.61
CA PHE A 5 4.34 -19.20 2.97
C PHE A 5 4.55 -18.84 4.44
N VAL A 6 4.20 -17.61 4.78
CA VAL A 6 4.13 -17.11 6.15
C VAL A 6 2.88 -16.26 6.32
N ILE A 7 2.25 -16.35 7.48
CA ILE A 7 1.09 -15.54 7.86
C ILE A 7 1.48 -14.67 9.04
N ARG A 8 1.27 -13.35 8.91
CA ARG A 8 1.44 -12.38 9.98
C ARG A 8 0.06 -11.92 10.44
N LYS A 9 -0.35 -12.34 11.63
CA LYS A 9 -1.68 -12.05 12.16
C LYS A 9 -1.82 -10.58 12.56
N ASN A 10 -2.99 -10.00 12.23
CA ASN A 10 -3.35 -8.62 12.57
C ASN A 10 -2.34 -7.56 12.09
N GLN A 11 -1.71 -7.80 10.94
CA GLN A 11 -0.81 -6.85 10.28
C GLN A 11 -1.42 -6.40 8.97
N TYR A 12 -2.17 -5.31 9.02
CA TYR A 12 -2.80 -4.72 7.83
C TYR A 12 -1.86 -3.73 7.15
N TYR A 13 -1.76 -3.85 5.84
CA TYR A 13 -1.04 -2.94 4.96
C TYR A 13 -1.88 -2.62 3.74
N ASP A 14 -1.70 -1.44 3.16
CA ASP A 14 -2.35 -1.09 1.90
C ASP A 14 -1.75 -1.87 0.71
N SER A 15 -2.54 -1.99 -0.35
CA SER A 15 -2.17 -2.80 -1.52
C SER A 15 -0.95 -2.25 -2.28
N VAL A 16 -0.74 -0.93 -2.30
CA VAL A 16 0.41 -0.31 -2.99
C VAL A 16 1.71 -0.67 -2.26
N PHE A 17 1.68 -0.63 -0.93
CA PHE A 17 2.81 -1.06 -0.10
C PHE A 17 3.14 -2.53 -0.33
N LEU A 18 2.11 -3.40 -0.32
CA LEU A 18 2.28 -4.84 -0.55
C LEU A 18 2.81 -5.16 -1.96
N MET A 19 2.39 -4.41 -2.98
CA MET A 19 2.96 -4.51 -4.33
C MET A 19 4.46 -4.18 -4.35
N GLY A 20 4.88 -3.17 -3.60
CA GLY A 20 6.30 -2.82 -3.45
C GLY A 20 7.13 -3.96 -2.84
N ILE A 21 6.59 -4.63 -1.82
CA ILE A 21 7.24 -5.80 -1.21
C ILE A 21 7.27 -6.98 -2.19
N SER A 22 6.16 -7.26 -2.85
CA SER A 22 6.07 -8.32 -3.87
C SER A 22 7.14 -8.14 -4.96
N LYS A 23 7.34 -6.91 -5.43
CA LYS A 23 8.39 -6.59 -6.41
C LYS A 23 9.80 -6.91 -5.87
N ARG A 24 10.11 -6.50 -4.64
CA ARG A 24 11.42 -6.79 -4.01
C ARG A 24 11.68 -8.29 -3.86
N ILE A 25 10.64 -9.06 -3.53
CA ILE A 25 10.74 -10.52 -3.48
C ILE A 25 10.95 -11.11 -4.88
N SER A 26 10.29 -10.58 -5.91
CA SER A 26 10.50 -10.98 -7.31
C SER A 26 11.91 -10.73 -7.82
N ASP A 27 12.59 -9.72 -7.28
CA ASP A 27 13.98 -9.38 -7.66
C ASP A 27 15.02 -10.36 -7.08
N ILE A 28 14.63 -11.26 -6.17
CA ILE A 28 15.49 -12.30 -5.63
C ILE A 28 15.70 -13.38 -6.71
N LEU A 29 16.95 -13.65 -7.05
CA LEU A 29 17.31 -14.62 -8.07
C LEU A 29 16.81 -16.03 -7.70
N GLY A 30 16.05 -16.66 -8.60
CA GLY A 30 15.46 -17.98 -8.41
C GLY A 30 14.05 -17.98 -7.82
N VAL A 31 13.48 -16.82 -7.49
CA VAL A 31 12.05 -16.69 -7.21
C VAL A 31 11.28 -16.73 -8.53
N GLN A 32 10.36 -17.68 -8.65
CA GLN A 32 9.54 -17.86 -9.85
C GLN A 32 8.22 -17.12 -9.75
N GLN A 33 7.59 -17.17 -8.58
CA GLN A 33 6.34 -16.48 -8.27
C GLN A 33 6.29 -16.09 -6.79
N ASN A 34 5.62 -15.00 -6.50
CA ASN A 34 5.27 -14.66 -5.13
C ASN A 34 3.89 -13.98 -5.08
N ALA A 35 3.29 -14.02 -3.90
CA ALA A 35 2.07 -13.30 -3.59
C ALA A 35 2.22 -12.68 -2.20
N VAL A 36 1.99 -11.39 -2.11
CA VAL A 36 2.02 -10.60 -0.87
C VAL A 36 0.67 -9.89 -0.76
N LEU A 37 -0.23 -10.42 0.07
CA LEU A 37 -1.62 -9.97 0.08
C LEU A 37 -2.28 -10.17 1.44
N MET A 38 -3.40 -9.47 1.64
CA MET A 38 -4.24 -9.61 2.83
C MET A 38 -5.11 -10.87 2.70
N GLY A 39 -5.46 -11.48 3.84
CA GLY A 39 -6.20 -12.75 3.93
C GLY A 39 -7.70 -12.67 3.61
N SER A 40 -8.11 -11.87 2.62
CA SER A 40 -9.49 -11.85 2.13
C SER A 40 -9.83 -13.11 1.33
N GLU A 41 -11.10 -13.47 1.25
CA GLU A 41 -11.56 -14.65 0.51
C GLU A 41 -11.15 -14.60 -0.98
N THR A 42 -11.23 -13.43 -1.61
CA THR A 42 -10.77 -13.23 -2.98
C THR A 42 -9.28 -13.54 -3.14
N ASN A 43 -8.47 -13.08 -2.21
CA ASN A 43 -7.02 -13.27 -2.23
C ASN A 43 -6.62 -14.73 -1.95
N LYS A 44 -7.35 -15.43 -1.07
CA LYS A 44 -7.18 -16.88 -0.87
C LYS A 44 -7.47 -17.66 -2.15
N GLY A 45 -8.51 -17.26 -2.89
CA GLY A 45 -8.80 -17.82 -4.21
C GLY A 45 -7.66 -17.63 -5.21
N LEU A 46 -6.98 -16.49 -5.20
CA LEU A 46 -5.80 -16.25 -6.04
C LEU A 46 -4.64 -17.17 -5.65
N LEU A 47 -4.36 -17.36 -4.36
CA LEU A 47 -3.33 -18.30 -3.88
C LEU A 47 -3.62 -19.73 -4.33
N SER A 48 -4.87 -20.15 -4.20
CA SER A 48 -5.32 -21.45 -4.69
C SER A 48 -5.08 -21.64 -6.19
N SER A 49 -5.31 -20.60 -7.00
CA SER A 49 -5.11 -20.64 -8.45
C SER A 49 -3.65 -20.82 -8.88
N ILE A 50 -2.69 -20.40 -8.05
CA ILE A 50 -1.25 -20.60 -8.28
C ILE A 50 -0.71 -21.85 -7.58
N GLY A 51 -1.58 -22.71 -7.06
CA GLY A 51 -1.23 -23.99 -6.45
C GLY A 51 -0.79 -23.92 -4.99
N ILE A 52 -1.02 -22.81 -4.31
CA ILE A 52 -0.72 -22.65 -2.88
C ILE A 52 -2.02 -22.79 -2.08
N GLN A 53 -2.18 -23.93 -1.44
CA GLN A 53 -3.33 -24.24 -0.58
C GLN A 53 -2.84 -24.81 0.74
N ASP A 54 -3.32 -24.29 1.84
CA ASP A 54 -3.02 -24.78 3.18
C ASP A 54 -4.15 -24.38 4.14
N ALA A 55 -4.45 -25.24 5.10
CA ALA A 55 -5.49 -24.99 6.10
C ALA A 55 -5.23 -23.71 6.93
N GLN A 56 -3.98 -23.31 7.10
CA GLN A 56 -3.62 -22.07 7.79
C GLN A 56 -3.97 -20.84 6.93
N ILE A 57 -3.83 -20.93 5.60
CA ILE A 57 -4.25 -19.89 4.66
C ILE A 57 -5.77 -19.76 4.69
N ASP A 58 -6.48 -20.88 4.67
CA ASP A 58 -7.96 -20.89 4.74
C ASP A 58 -8.47 -20.28 6.04
N ALA A 59 -7.75 -20.49 7.15
CA ALA A 59 -8.08 -19.94 8.47
C ALA A 59 -7.67 -18.47 8.67
N ALA A 60 -6.87 -17.89 7.76
CA ALA A 60 -6.43 -16.51 7.86
C ALA A 60 -7.61 -15.53 7.79
N GLN A 61 -7.52 -14.45 8.56
CA GLN A 61 -8.53 -13.39 8.60
C GLN A 61 -8.21 -12.29 7.57
N PRO A 62 -9.18 -11.46 7.14
CA PRO A 62 -8.93 -10.36 6.23
C PRO A 62 -7.89 -9.33 6.72
N SER A 63 -7.65 -9.26 8.03
CA SER A 63 -6.63 -8.41 8.67
C SER A 63 -5.25 -9.05 8.74
N ASP A 64 -5.10 -10.30 8.29
CA ASP A 64 -3.83 -11.01 8.32
C ASP A 64 -3.08 -10.80 7.00
N LEU A 65 -1.77 -10.61 7.08
CA LEU A 65 -0.89 -10.58 5.92
C LEU A 65 -0.47 -12.01 5.56
N ILE A 66 -0.62 -12.39 4.30
CA ILE A 66 -0.14 -13.64 3.74
C ILE A 66 0.96 -13.35 2.73
N VAL A 67 2.11 -13.98 2.92
CA VAL A 67 3.22 -13.95 1.96
C VAL A 67 3.50 -15.37 1.52
N ALA A 68 3.40 -15.62 0.23
CA ALA A 68 3.67 -16.91 -0.38
C ALA A 68 4.72 -16.78 -1.47
N VAL A 69 5.64 -17.73 -1.54
CA VAL A 69 6.77 -17.73 -2.47
C VAL A 69 6.91 -19.10 -3.11
N ILE A 70 7.11 -19.10 -4.43
CA ILE A 70 7.50 -20.27 -5.21
C ILE A 70 8.88 -19.98 -5.81
N ALA A 71 9.85 -20.83 -5.56
CA ALA A 71 11.21 -20.65 -6.01
C ALA A 71 11.85 -21.98 -6.47
N ASP A 72 13.04 -21.90 -7.05
CA ASP A 72 13.75 -23.07 -7.55
C ASP A 72 14.12 -24.04 -6.43
N THR A 73 14.50 -23.50 -5.26
CA THR A 73 14.91 -24.30 -4.10
C THR A 73 14.30 -23.80 -2.80
N SER A 74 14.31 -24.66 -1.77
CA SER A 74 13.80 -24.33 -0.44
C SER A 74 14.64 -23.24 0.26
N GLU A 75 15.93 -23.18 -0.04
CA GLU A 75 16.83 -22.16 0.50
C GLU A 75 16.43 -20.76 0.04
N ILE A 76 16.07 -20.62 -1.25
CA ILE A 76 15.59 -19.34 -1.81
C ILE A 76 14.25 -18.94 -1.21
N VAL A 77 13.33 -19.90 -1.00
CA VAL A 77 12.06 -19.63 -0.30
C VAL A 77 12.34 -19.10 1.12
N ASN A 78 13.23 -19.75 1.85
CA ASN A 78 13.59 -19.35 3.21
C ASN A 78 14.29 -17.98 3.24
N GLU A 79 15.16 -17.69 2.26
CA GLU A 79 15.79 -16.38 2.12
C GLU A 79 14.74 -15.27 1.88
N ALA A 80 13.82 -15.51 0.94
CA ALA A 80 12.77 -14.53 0.61
C ALA A 80 11.86 -14.23 1.81
N ILE A 81 11.45 -15.28 2.53
CA ILE A 81 10.62 -15.13 3.74
C ILE A 81 11.43 -14.47 4.87
N GLY A 82 12.72 -14.80 5.03
CA GLY A 82 13.60 -14.22 6.04
C GLY A 82 13.83 -12.71 5.85
N LYS A 83 13.81 -12.21 4.60
CA LYS A 83 13.93 -10.77 4.29
C LYS A 83 12.64 -9.99 4.46
N LEU A 84 11.51 -10.67 4.70
CA LEU A 84 10.20 -10.03 4.82
C LEU A 84 10.16 -8.95 5.91
N ASP A 85 10.70 -9.25 7.09
CA ASP A 85 10.68 -8.29 8.21
C ASP A 85 11.51 -7.04 7.89
N GLU A 86 12.64 -7.18 7.18
CA GLU A 86 13.43 -6.05 6.68
C GLU A 86 12.62 -5.22 5.66
N TYR A 87 11.90 -5.88 4.74
CA TYR A 87 11.08 -5.20 3.74
C TYR A 87 9.87 -4.50 4.36
N LEU A 88 9.26 -5.08 5.37
CA LEU A 88 8.17 -4.47 6.14
C LEU A 88 8.65 -3.23 6.93
N LEU A 89 9.83 -3.32 7.56
CA LEU A 89 10.44 -2.20 8.29
C LEU A 89 10.97 -1.11 7.34
N GLY A 90 11.59 -1.50 6.23
CA GLY A 90 12.10 -0.57 5.21
C GLY A 90 11.01 0.23 4.50
N GLY A 91 9.78 -0.29 4.42
CA GLY A 91 8.62 0.42 3.91
C GLY A 91 8.10 1.51 4.86
N VAL A 92 8.31 1.35 6.14
CA VAL A 92 8.01 2.40 7.14
C VAL A 92 8.99 3.58 7.00
N GLN A 93 10.20 3.37 6.48
CA GLN A 93 11.16 4.45 6.23
C GLN A 93 10.87 5.26 4.94
N LEU A 94 10.08 4.74 3.99
CA LEU A 94 9.58 5.54 2.85
C LEU A 94 8.38 6.44 3.23
N ALA A 95 7.81 6.26 4.41
CA ALA A 95 6.75 7.09 4.98
C ALA A 95 7.24 8.10 6.03
N THR A 96 8.53 8.34 6.16
CA THR A 96 9.08 9.48 6.93
C THR A 96 9.28 10.74 6.09
N THR A 97 8.52 10.94 5.04
CA THR A 97 8.05 12.27 4.74
C THR A 97 6.95 12.52 5.77
N SER A 98 7.22 13.34 6.77
CA SER A 98 6.17 13.85 7.65
C SER A 98 5.02 14.29 6.76
N ASN A 99 3.89 13.55 6.82
CA ASN A 99 2.73 13.94 6.06
C ASN A 99 2.36 15.36 6.49
N PRO A 100 2.39 16.34 5.59
CA PRO A 100 2.04 17.70 5.95
C PRO A 100 0.59 17.73 6.44
N HIS A 101 0.36 18.37 7.57
CA HIS A 101 -0.97 18.51 8.15
C HIS A 101 -1.70 19.76 7.65
N SER A 102 -1.04 20.57 6.83
CA SER A 102 -1.60 21.78 6.24
C SER A 102 -1.05 22.02 4.84
N LEU A 103 -1.76 22.90 4.08
CA LEU A 103 -1.30 23.34 2.76
C LEU A 103 0.07 24.03 2.85
N ASP A 104 0.27 24.86 3.87
CA ASP A 104 1.51 25.61 4.07
C ASP A 104 2.71 24.67 4.31
N GLU A 105 2.53 23.63 5.13
CA GLU A 105 3.53 22.60 5.33
C GLU A 105 3.81 21.81 4.05
N GLY A 106 2.78 21.51 3.27
CA GLY A 106 2.91 20.83 1.99
C GLY A 106 3.72 21.66 0.99
N LEU A 107 3.46 22.96 0.89
CA LEU A 107 4.19 23.88 0.04
C LEU A 107 5.63 24.11 0.50
N ALA A 108 5.88 24.11 1.82
CA ALA A 108 7.24 24.18 2.36
C ALA A 108 8.09 22.96 1.93
N GLN A 109 7.47 21.77 1.85
CA GLN A 109 8.14 20.55 1.38
C GLN A 109 8.28 20.51 -0.15
N LYS A 110 7.32 21.08 -0.88
CA LYS A 110 7.29 21.11 -2.36
C LYS A 110 7.04 22.52 -2.88
N PRO A 111 8.04 23.42 -2.83
CA PRO A 111 7.88 24.83 -3.23
C PRO A 111 7.50 25.02 -4.70
N ASN A 112 7.78 24.03 -5.56
CA ASN A 112 7.48 24.07 -6.99
C ASN A 112 6.12 23.43 -7.34
N ALA A 113 5.30 23.09 -6.35
CA ALA A 113 3.96 22.58 -6.59
C ALA A 113 3.12 23.66 -7.30
N ASN A 114 2.34 23.26 -8.31
CA ASN A 114 1.47 24.14 -9.08
C ASN A 114 0.01 23.65 -9.15
N LEU A 115 -0.29 22.52 -8.52
CA LEU A 115 -1.61 21.91 -8.50
C LEU A 115 -1.93 21.41 -7.10
N ALA A 116 -3.13 21.71 -6.61
CA ALA A 116 -3.75 21.10 -5.46
C ALA A 116 -4.89 20.17 -5.90
N VAL A 117 -4.85 18.92 -5.44
CA VAL A 117 -5.93 17.95 -5.61
C VAL A 117 -6.65 17.85 -4.27
N ILE A 118 -7.93 18.22 -4.25
CA ILE A 118 -8.73 18.34 -3.02
C ILE A 118 -9.85 17.30 -3.03
N SER A 119 -9.87 16.46 -1.99
CA SER A 119 -10.92 15.48 -1.72
C SER A 119 -11.18 15.44 -0.22
N VAL A 120 -11.90 16.42 0.27
CA VAL A 120 -12.28 16.55 1.68
C VAL A 120 -13.81 16.59 1.78
N PRO A 121 -14.43 16.36 2.96
CA PRO A 121 -15.86 16.56 3.13
C PRO A 121 -16.29 17.95 2.65
N GLY A 122 -17.45 18.04 1.97
CA GLY A 122 -17.89 19.23 1.25
C GLY A 122 -17.91 20.52 2.09
N GLU A 123 -18.22 20.41 3.39
CA GLU A 123 -18.19 21.53 4.33
C GLU A 123 -16.81 22.22 4.48
N TYR A 124 -15.71 21.51 4.15
CA TYR A 124 -14.36 22.06 4.20
C TYR A 124 -13.80 22.42 2.81
N ALA A 125 -14.46 21.98 1.75
CA ALA A 125 -13.96 22.08 0.38
C ALA A 125 -13.71 23.52 -0.06
N ALA A 126 -14.69 24.40 0.10
CA ALA A 126 -14.58 25.82 -0.30
C ALA A 126 -13.42 26.53 0.39
N ARG A 127 -13.20 26.26 1.67
CA ARG A 127 -12.09 26.84 2.43
C ARG A 127 -10.74 26.40 1.88
N GLU A 128 -10.57 25.11 1.60
CA GLU A 128 -9.31 24.57 1.10
C GLU A 128 -9.04 25.00 -0.34
N VAL A 129 -10.09 25.14 -1.16
CA VAL A 129 -9.99 25.70 -2.52
C VAL A 129 -9.49 27.16 -2.47
N ARG A 130 -10.09 28.01 -1.64
CA ARG A 130 -9.66 29.42 -1.50
C ARG A 130 -8.21 29.53 -1.09
N LYS A 131 -7.78 28.80 -0.07
CA LYS A 131 -6.38 28.78 0.36
C LYS A 131 -5.43 28.35 -0.75
N SER A 132 -5.80 27.34 -1.53
CA SER A 132 -4.97 26.85 -2.63
C SER A 132 -4.85 27.88 -3.76
N LEU A 133 -5.96 28.56 -4.10
CA LEU A 133 -5.97 29.64 -5.10
C LEU A 133 -5.18 30.87 -4.63
N GLU A 134 -5.30 31.27 -3.36
CA GLU A 134 -4.52 32.35 -2.75
C GLU A 134 -3.02 32.05 -2.75
N ALA A 135 -2.64 30.76 -2.63
CA ALA A 135 -1.26 30.31 -2.75
C ALA A 135 -0.77 30.20 -4.21
N GLY A 136 -1.59 30.55 -5.21
CA GLY A 136 -1.25 30.53 -6.62
C GLY A 136 -1.29 29.15 -7.28
N LEU A 137 -1.96 28.17 -6.67
CA LEU A 137 -2.11 26.84 -7.20
C LEU A 137 -3.31 26.72 -8.14
N ASN A 138 -3.19 25.87 -9.15
CA ASN A 138 -4.36 25.33 -9.84
C ASN A 138 -5.06 24.35 -8.90
N VAL A 139 -6.38 24.24 -8.99
CA VAL A 139 -7.17 23.39 -8.11
C VAL A 139 -7.95 22.35 -8.91
N PHE A 140 -7.83 21.10 -8.52
CA PHE A 140 -8.71 20.02 -8.95
C PHE A 140 -9.50 19.55 -7.72
N LEU A 141 -10.79 19.83 -7.70
CA LEU A 141 -11.69 19.49 -6.62
C LEU A 141 -12.61 18.33 -7.02
N PHE A 142 -12.64 17.29 -6.17
CA PHE A 142 -13.64 16.24 -6.31
C PHE A 142 -14.18 15.80 -4.94
N SER A 143 -14.79 16.73 -4.24
CA SER A 143 -15.41 16.53 -2.91
C SER A 143 -16.90 16.31 -3.03
N ASP A 144 -17.44 15.41 -2.20
CA ASP A 144 -18.89 15.21 -2.11
C ASP A 144 -19.55 16.28 -1.24
N ASN A 145 -20.85 16.53 -1.48
CA ASN A 145 -21.69 17.42 -0.66
C ASN A 145 -21.16 18.86 -0.51
N VAL A 146 -20.57 19.40 -1.56
CA VAL A 146 -20.31 20.84 -1.64
C VAL A 146 -21.66 21.55 -1.79
N SER A 147 -21.90 22.63 -1.02
CA SER A 147 -23.14 23.40 -1.16
C SER A 147 -23.16 24.18 -2.47
N GLY A 148 -24.35 24.35 -3.06
CA GLY A 148 -24.49 25.12 -4.29
C GLY A 148 -24.05 26.59 -4.18
N ASP A 149 -24.03 27.14 -2.95
CA ASP A 149 -23.53 28.49 -2.66
C ASP A 149 -21.98 28.55 -2.67
N ASP A 150 -21.32 27.39 -2.49
CA ASP A 150 -19.86 27.27 -2.46
C ASP A 150 -19.28 26.85 -3.81
N GLU A 151 -20.11 26.34 -4.72
CA GLU A 151 -19.72 26.00 -6.10
C GLU A 151 -19.57 27.28 -6.96
#